data_e1f619be83c24aaede0e046f4180cc46
#
_entry.id   e1f619be83c24aaede0e046f4180cc46
#
_cell.length_a   1.000
_cell.length_b   1.000
_cell.length_c   1.000
_cell.angle_alpha   90.00
_cell.angle_beta   90.00
_cell.angle_gamma   90.00
#
_symmetry.space_group_name_H-M   'P 1'
#
loop_
_entity.id
_entity.type
_entity.pdbx_description
1 polymer ?
#
loop_
_entity_poly.entity_id
_entity_poly.type
_entity_poly.pdbx_seq_one_letter_code
_entity_poly.pdbx_strand_id
1 'polypeptide(L)'
;GQYAQNVRLYMDDVAALAQIWPEVRADLREQQVAGVTIVRWDAATDWQTDADVVIEAFACRLPAEYEQNMRPKFWFNLEYLTAETWADEYHNLNSPQAGGLNKIFFFPGFTDKTGGLLREHNLNVRRDTWADLTGFVADKNVFKISLFAYTHAPIEQWLSCLMASTQPVQLAVTDGQAADAVRRAGYAAGQYGALEVRFLPMLAQNMYDELLWSGDLNCVRGEDSLVRALWAGVPFAWHIYAQDDGVHWHKLDAFAQRYDGSASWCDWQKFWNGDASIDVAPAWQNLMHDWPKIQQH
;
A
#
# COMPACT_ATOMS: atom_id res chain seq x y z
N GLY A 1 15.84 -9.51 -4.79
CA GLY A 1 16.91 -10.40 -5.04
C GLY A 1 16.66 -11.65 -5.89
N GLN A 2 15.46 -11.94 -6.40
CA GLN A 2 15.17 -13.23 -7.05
C GLN A 2 15.98 -13.50 -8.33
N TYR A 3 16.36 -12.43 -9.04
CA TYR A 3 17.13 -12.51 -10.31
C TYR A 3 18.51 -11.85 -10.21
N ALA A 4 18.87 -11.28 -9.07
CA ALA A 4 20.17 -10.67 -8.82
C ALA A 4 20.95 -11.51 -7.81
N GLN A 5 22.25 -11.71 -8.06
CA GLN A 5 23.12 -12.46 -7.14
C GLN A 5 23.44 -11.65 -5.88
N ASN A 6 23.62 -10.32 -6.05
CA ASN A 6 23.86 -9.39 -4.95
C ASN A 6 22.88 -8.26 -5.03
N VAL A 7 22.14 -8.00 -3.95
CA VAL A 7 21.24 -6.87 -3.81
C VAL A 7 21.69 -6.02 -2.65
N ARG A 8 21.84 -4.73 -2.88
CA ARG A 8 22.18 -3.74 -1.85
C ARG A 8 21.09 -2.68 -1.80
N LEU A 9 20.55 -2.48 -0.61
CA LEU A 9 19.51 -1.47 -0.32
C LEU A 9 20.14 -0.37 0.54
N TYR A 10 20.18 0.84 0.01
CA TYR A 10 20.56 2.03 0.74
C TYR A 10 19.30 2.77 1.20
N MET A 11 19.19 3.09 2.48
CA MET A 11 18.03 3.80 3.02
C MET A 11 18.40 4.60 4.27
N ASP A 12 17.72 5.69 4.48
CA ASP A 12 17.92 6.61 5.62
C ASP A 12 17.20 6.13 6.88
N ASP A 13 15.96 5.63 6.77
CA ASP A 13 15.16 5.17 7.91
C ASP A 13 15.12 3.63 8.01
N VAL A 14 16.20 3.04 8.50
CA VAL A 14 16.27 1.59 8.76
C VAL A 14 15.27 1.16 9.86
N ALA A 15 14.87 2.07 10.75
CA ALA A 15 13.91 1.76 11.81
C ALA A 15 12.49 1.52 11.23
N ALA A 16 12.10 2.27 10.21
CA ALA A 16 10.83 2.02 9.51
C ALA A 16 10.84 0.64 8.82
N LEU A 17 11.97 0.25 8.20
CA LEU A 17 12.09 -1.07 7.59
C LEU A 17 11.98 -2.19 8.63
N ALA A 18 12.59 -2.03 9.79
CA ALA A 18 12.55 -3.02 10.87
C ALA A 18 11.13 -3.26 11.42
N GLN A 19 10.21 -2.32 11.25
CA GLN A 19 8.82 -2.50 11.65
C GLN A 19 8.08 -3.52 10.77
N ILE A 20 8.39 -3.54 9.46
CA ILE A 20 7.73 -4.43 8.49
C ILE A 20 8.56 -5.66 8.16
N TRP A 21 9.83 -5.64 8.51
CA TRP A 21 10.79 -6.75 8.32
C TRP A 21 11.55 -7.02 9.61
N PRO A 22 11.00 -7.85 10.52
CA PRO A 22 11.47 -8.01 11.90
C PRO A 22 12.91 -8.52 12.05
N GLU A 23 13.47 -9.16 11.04
CA GLU A 23 14.86 -9.61 11.04
C GLU A 23 15.86 -8.47 10.86
N VAL A 24 15.41 -7.28 10.43
CA VAL A 24 16.23 -6.09 10.26
C VAL A 24 16.50 -5.43 11.61
N ARG A 25 17.74 -5.10 11.87
CA ARG A 25 18.19 -4.39 13.07
C ARG A 25 18.42 -2.91 12.77
N ALA A 26 17.64 -2.04 13.41
CA ALA A 26 17.72 -0.60 13.20
C ALA A 26 19.03 0.05 13.75
N ASP A 27 19.74 -0.62 14.64
CA ASP A 27 20.99 -0.13 15.24
C ASP A 27 22.25 -0.40 14.39
N LEU A 28 22.16 -1.28 13.41
CA LEU A 28 23.27 -1.61 12.54
C LEU A 28 23.38 -0.65 11.33
N ARG A 29 24.60 -0.29 10.96
CA ARG A 29 24.87 0.50 9.76
C ARG A 29 24.77 -0.32 8.49
N GLU A 30 25.30 -1.55 8.54
CA GLU A 30 25.25 -2.51 7.45
C GLU A 30 24.90 -3.88 8.02
N GLN A 31 24.04 -4.61 7.31
CA GLN A 31 23.61 -5.96 7.69
C GLN A 31 23.15 -6.72 6.46
N GLN A 32 23.18 -8.05 6.55
CA GLN A 32 22.64 -8.90 5.51
C GLN A 32 21.42 -9.67 6.04
N VAL A 33 20.27 -9.49 5.36
CA VAL A 33 19.02 -10.14 5.72
C VAL A 33 18.41 -10.74 4.46
N ALA A 34 18.10 -12.02 4.47
CA ALA A 34 17.50 -12.78 3.36
C ALA A 34 18.18 -12.54 1.99
N GLY A 35 19.52 -12.42 1.97
CA GLY A 35 20.30 -12.19 0.75
C GLY A 35 20.35 -10.75 0.26
N VAL A 36 19.80 -9.79 1.04
CA VAL A 36 19.89 -8.36 0.77
C VAL A 36 20.87 -7.72 1.76
N THR A 37 21.84 -6.97 1.26
CA THR A 37 22.69 -6.11 2.08
C THR A 37 21.99 -4.79 2.30
N ILE A 38 21.62 -4.48 3.53
CA ILE A 38 20.95 -3.24 3.92
C ILE A 38 22.00 -2.30 4.49
N VAL A 39 22.09 -1.10 3.94
CA VAL A 39 23.07 -0.08 4.33
C VAL A 39 22.33 1.19 4.72
N ARG A 40 22.66 1.74 5.89
CA ARG A 40 22.13 3.03 6.30
C ARG A 40 22.71 4.14 5.44
N TRP A 41 21.81 4.92 4.85
CA TRP A 41 22.17 6.09 4.06
C TRP A 41 22.30 7.32 4.97
N ASP A 42 23.53 7.77 5.16
CA ASP A 42 23.87 9.02 5.86
C ASP A 42 25.21 9.58 5.32
N ALA A 43 25.71 10.65 5.95
CA ALA A 43 26.96 11.30 5.54
C ALA A 43 28.22 10.42 5.61
N ALA A 44 28.15 9.28 6.33
CA ALA A 44 29.26 8.34 6.45
C ALA A 44 29.04 7.05 5.64
N THR A 45 28.12 7.06 4.68
CA THR A 45 27.84 5.91 3.83
C THR A 45 29.02 5.64 2.88
N ASP A 46 29.53 4.41 2.90
CA ASP A 46 30.50 3.93 1.91
C ASP A 46 29.74 3.39 0.70
N TRP A 47 29.79 4.13 -0.40
CA TRP A 47 29.05 3.86 -1.60
C TRP A 47 29.77 2.86 -2.50
N GLN A 48 29.16 1.71 -2.74
CA GLN A 48 29.63 0.74 -3.71
C GLN A 48 29.07 1.07 -5.10
N THR A 49 29.93 1.43 -6.04
CA THR A 49 29.55 1.98 -7.36
C THR A 49 29.62 0.97 -8.51
N ASP A 50 29.84 -0.30 -8.21
CA ASP A 50 30.06 -1.40 -9.16
C ASP A 50 28.77 -2.17 -9.56
N ALA A 51 27.60 -1.64 -9.23
CA ALA A 51 26.33 -2.27 -9.54
C ALA A 51 26.04 -2.32 -11.05
N ASP A 52 25.59 -3.46 -11.57
CA ASP A 52 25.10 -3.58 -12.95
C ASP A 52 23.77 -2.83 -13.15
N VAL A 53 22.93 -2.80 -12.12
CA VAL A 53 21.62 -2.13 -12.14
C VAL A 53 21.51 -1.22 -10.93
N VAL A 54 21.16 0.03 -11.17
CA VAL A 54 20.83 1.00 -10.13
C VAL A 54 19.34 1.34 -10.22
N ILE A 55 18.65 1.29 -9.09
CA ILE A 55 17.25 1.70 -8.96
C ILE A 55 17.21 2.86 -7.98
N GLU A 56 16.86 4.03 -8.48
CA GLU A 56 16.56 5.22 -7.70
C GLU A 56 15.05 5.25 -7.45
N ALA A 57 14.63 5.16 -6.20
CA ALA A 57 13.22 5.14 -5.86
C ALA A 57 12.69 6.56 -5.61
N PHE A 58 11.62 6.93 -6.31
CA PHE A 58 10.86 8.17 -6.10
C PHE A 58 11.73 9.44 -6.20
N ALA A 59 12.64 9.47 -7.19
CA ALA A 59 13.57 10.56 -7.40
C ALA A 59 14.32 10.99 -6.11
N CYS A 60 14.81 10.02 -5.33
CA CYS A 60 15.48 10.23 -4.04
C CYS A 60 16.79 11.02 -4.14
N ARG A 61 17.23 11.35 -5.36
CA ARG A 61 18.46 12.11 -5.67
C ARG A 61 19.71 11.45 -5.12
N LEU A 62 20.30 10.61 -5.91
CA LEU A 62 21.58 9.97 -5.59
C LEU A 62 22.66 11.02 -5.28
N PRO A 63 23.59 10.74 -4.37
CA PRO A 63 24.70 11.63 -4.11
C PRO A 63 25.54 11.85 -5.39
N ALA A 64 25.97 13.10 -5.61
CA ALA A 64 26.73 13.45 -6.81
C ALA A 64 28.03 12.62 -6.95
N GLU A 65 28.67 12.28 -5.84
CA GLU A 65 29.86 11.41 -5.84
C GLU A 65 29.53 10.01 -6.34
N TYR A 66 28.37 9.45 -5.93
CA TYR A 66 27.90 8.16 -6.42
C TYR A 66 27.62 8.20 -7.93
N GLU A 67 26.86 9.20 -8.40
CA GLU A 67 26.54 9.37 -9.82
C GLU A 67 27.79 9.53 -10.70
N GLN A 68 28.79 10.27 -10.23
CA GLN A 68 30.04 10.47 -10.96
C GLN A 68 30.86 9.18 -11.15
N ASN A 69 30.77 8.28 -10.18
CA ASN A 69 31.60 7.07 -10.13
C ASN A 69 30.87 5.81 -10.57
N MET A 70 29.55 5.76 -10.53
CA MET A 70 28.78 4.59 -10.98
C MET A 70 28.85 4.40 -12.50
N ARG A 71 28.82 3.15 -12.95
CA ARG A 71 28.75 2.78 -14.37
C ARG A 71 27.80 1.60 -14.58
N PRO A 72 26.51 1.73 -14.20
CA PRO A 72 25.57 0.65 -14.35
C PRO A 72 25.24 0.40 -15.82
N LYS A 73 24.84 -0.82 -16.15
CA LYS A 73 24.24 -1.15 -17.44
C LYS A 73 22.86 -0.55 -17.60
N PHE A 74 22.13 -0.47 -16.46
CA PHE A 74 20.78 0.11 -16.40
C PHE A 74 20.64 0.97 -15.15
N TRP A 75 20.11 2.16 -15.32
CA TRP A 75 19.71 3.05 -14.24
C TRP A 75 18.24 3.38 -14.37
N PHE A 76 17.42 2.87 -13.43
CA PHE A 76 15.98 3.12 -13.38
C PHE A 76 15.66 4.16 -12.31
N ASN A 77 14.75 5.07 -12.65
CA ASN A 77 14.01 5.84 -11.68
C ASN A 77 12.64 5.18 -11.50
N LEU A 78 12.43 4.57 -10.34
CA LEU A 78 11.14 4.00 -9.97
C LEU A 78 10.23 5.14 -9.52
N GLU A 79 9.20 5.39 -10.30
CA GLU A 79 8.22 6.43 -10.05
C GLU A 79 7.03 5.92 -9.22
N TYR A 80 6.19 6.85 -8.77
CA TYR A 80 4.97 6.54 -8.06
C TYR A 80 3.95 5.82 -8.94
N LEU A 81 3.15 4.97 -8.31
CA LEU A 81 2.01 4.32 -8.95
C LEU A 81 1.01 5.35 -9.46
N THR A 82 0.59 5.21 -10.69
CA THR A 82 -0.48 6.07 -11.24
C THR A 82 -1.37 5.31 -12.22
N ALA A 83 -2.65 5.69 -12.25
CA ALA A 83 -3.63 5.26 -13.23
C ALA A 83 -3.86 6.30 -14.34
N GLU A 84 -3.16 7.44 -14.27
CA GLU A 84 -3.28 8.52 -15.23
C GLU A 84 -2.68 8.14 -16.58
N THR A 85 -3.32 8.56 -17.67
CA THR A 85 -2.96 8.14 -19.04
C THR A 85 -1.59 8.63 -19.50
N TRP A 86 -1.10 9.73 -18.96
CA TRP A 86 0.22 10.27 -19.31
C TRP A 86 1.37 9.30 -18.95
N ALA A 87 1.19 8.45 -17.94
CA ALA A 87 2.20 7.46 -17.56
C ALA A 87 2.52 6.46 -18.70
N ASP A 88 1.55 6.18 -19.57
CA ASP A 88 1.73 5.33 -20.74
C ASP A 88 2.76 5.88 -21.72
N GLU A 89 2.91 7.22 -21.78
CA GLU A 89 3.84 7.91 -22.68
C GLU A 89 5.23 8.09 -22.04
N TYR A 90 5.28 8.18 -20.70
CA TYR A 90 6.52 8.44 -19.96
C TYR A 90 7.23 7.16 -19.48
N HIS A 91 6.53 6.04 -19.42
CA HIS A 91 7.15 4.77 -19.05
C HIS A 91 8.20 4.35 -20.08
N ASN A 92 9.37 3.93 -19.59
CA ASN A 92 10.55 3.59 -20.39
C ASN A 92 11.20 4.75 -21.18
N LEU A 93 10.78 6.01 -20.92
CA LEU A 93 11.53 7.13 -21.50
C LEU A 93 12.94 7.23 -20.91
N ASN A 94 13.86 7.55 -21.80
CA ASN A 94 15.25 7.81 -21.44
C ASN A 94 15.46 9.28 -21.07
N SER A 95 16.16 9.53 -19.98
CA SER A 95 16.65 10.84 -19.56
C SER A 95 18.18 10.83 -19.59
N PRO A 96 18.81 11.42 -20.61
CA PRO A 96 20.27 11.53 -20.68
C PRO A 96 20.83 12.28 -19.46
N GLN A 97 21.87 11.73 -18.87
CA GLN A 97 22.55 12.27 -17.69
C GLN A 97 24.01 12.58 -18.03
N ALA A 98 24.69 13.28 -17.12
CA ALA A 98 26.10 13.57 -17.25
C ALA A 98 26.93 12.28 -17.36
N GLY A 99 28.09 12.34 -18.04
CA GLY A 99 28.98 11.19 -18.21
C GLY A 99 28.48 10.13 -19.18
N GLY A 100 27.44 10.42 -19.98
CA GLY A 100 26.90 9.48 -20.99
C GLY A 100 25.96 8.42 -20.40
N LEU A 101 25.56 8.58 -19.16
CA LEU A 101 24.56 7.72 -18.51
C LEU A 101 23.15 8.03 -19.00
N ASN A 102 22.27 7.03 -18.98
CA ASN A 102 20.83 7.19 -19.22
C ASN A 102 20.04 6.70 -18.01
N LYS A 103 19.14 7.55 -17.52
CA LYS A 103 18.14 7.19 -16.52
C LYS A 103 16.85 6.82 -17.25
N ILE A 104 16.26 5.68 -16.91
CA ILE A 104 15.03 5.17 -17.51
C ILE A 104 13.91 5.35 -16.49
N PHE A 105 12.84 6.04 -16.86
CA PHE A 105 11.68 6.16 -15.99
C PHE A 105 10.86 4.88 -16.00
N PHE A 106 10.60 4.34 -14.80
CA PHE A 106 9.76 3.16 -14.62
C PHE A 106 8.53 3.54 -13.80
N PHE A 107 7.37 3.58 -14.46
CA PHE A 107 6.09 3.85 -13.82
C PHE A 107 5.36 2.55 -13.55
N PRO A 108 5.16 2.14 -12.27
CA PRO A 108 4.12 1.18 -11.94
C PRO A 108 2.75 1.71 -12.37
N GLY A 109 1.87 0.85 -12.86
CA GLY A 109 0.59 1.31 -13.37
C GLY A 109 -0.34 0.17 -13.78
N PHE A 110 -1.43 0.52 -14.44
CA PHE A 110 -2.58 -0.34 -14.67
C PHE A 110 -2.79 -0.70 -16.14
N THR A 111 -1.84 -0.40 -17.00
CA THR A 111 -1.93 -0.66 -18.45
C THR A 111 -0.80 -1.56 -18.92
N ASP A 112 -0.94 -2.13 -20.10
CA ASP A 112 0.09 -2.90 -20.80
C ASP A 112 1.29 -2.04 -21.26
N LYS A 113 1.15 -0.70 -21.17
CA LYS A 113 2.20 0.27 -21.50
C LYS A 113 2.98 0.76 -20.29
N THR A 114 2.63 0.33 -19.08
CA THR A 114 3.30 0.65 -17.82
C THR A 114 3.98 -0.58 -17.23
N GLY A 115 4.70 -0.42 -16.12
CA GLY A 115 5.42 -1.50 -15.46
C GLY A 115 4.55 -2.53 -14.72
N GLY A 116 3.22 -2.35 -14.75
CA GLY A 116 2.28 -3.19 -14.03
C GLY A 116 2.36 -3.00 -12.51
N LEU A 117 1.67 -3.88 -11.78
CA LEU A 117 1.63 -3.87 -10.33
C LEU A 117 2.72 -4.80 -9.77
N LEU A 118 3.61 -4.25 -8.97
CA LEU A 118 4.72 -4.98 -8.38
C LEU A 118 4.21 -6.03 -7.37
N ARG A 119 4.81 -7.20 -7.37
CA ARG A 119 4.55 -8.27 -6.39
C ARG A 119 5.71 -9.25 -6.31
N GLU A 120 5.75 -10.02 -5.25
CA GLU A 120 6.60 -11.18 -5.12
C GLU A 120 6.12 -12.31 -6.05
N HIS A 121 7.08 -13.06 -6.59
CA HIS A 121 6.79 -14.13 -7.55
C HIS A 121 5.77 -15.17 -7.02
N ASN A 122 5.85 -15.48 -5.73
CA ASN A 122 5.03 -16.51 -5.10
C ASN A 122 3.79 -15.95 -4.36
N LEU A 123 3.49 -14.66 -4.46
CA LEU A 123 2.40 -14.04 -3.69
C LEU A 123 1.05 -14.72 -3.96
N ASN A 124 0.71 -14.93 -5.24
CA ASN A 124 -0.57 -15.55 -5.60
C ASN A 124 -0.65 -17.01 -5.12
N VAL A 125 0.46 -17.76 -5.24
CA VAL A 125 0.50 -19.14 -4.74
C VAL A 125 0.31 -19.17 -3.23
N ARG A 126 0.97 -18.25 -2.49
CA ARG A 126 0.78 -18.12 -1.05
C ARG A 126 -0.66 -17.79 -0.69
N ARG A 127 -1.28 -16.83 -1.38
CA ARG A 127 -2.68 -16.46 -1.17
C ARG A 127 -3.61 -17.63 -1.42
N ASP A 128 -3.48 -18.29 -2.56
CA ASP A 128 -4.40 -19.34 -3.00
C ASP A 128 -4.29 -20.62 -2.13
N THR A 129 -3.14 -20.84 -1.47
CA THR A 129 -2.92 -21.98 -0.58
C THR A 129 -3.04 -21.60 0.90
N TRP A 130 -3.11 -20.33 1.25
CA TRP A 130 -3.09 -19.86 2.64
C TRP A 130 -4.23 -20.41 3.49
N ALA A 131 -5.46 -20.38 3.00
CA ALA A 131 -6.62 -20.89 3.72
C ALA A 131 -6.48 -22.38 4.04
N ASP A 132 -5.99 -23.18 3.09
CA ASP A 132 -5.78 -24.61 3.27
C ASP A 132 -4.66 -24.90 4.28
N LEU A 133 -3.55 -24.16 4.18
CA LEU A 133 -2.38 -24.34 5.05
C LEU A 133 -2.64 -23.90 6.49
N THR A 134 -3.45 -22.87 6.68
CA THR A 134 -3.76 -22.32 8.01
C THR A 134 -5.04 -22.92 8.62
N GLY A 135 -5.84 -23.65 7.84
CA GLY A 135 -7.17 -24.11 8.22
C GLY A 135 -8.17 -22.95 8.38
N PHE A 136 -7.90 -21.81 7.73
CA PHE A 136 -8.78 -20.65 7.81
C PHE A 136 -10.14 -20.96 7.20
N VAL A 137 -11.19 -20.73 7.98
CA VAL A 137 -12.58 -20.81 7.53
C VAL A 137 -13.22 -19.43 7.76
N ALA A 138 -13.71 -18.82 6.69
CA ALA A 138 -14.42 -17.55 6.80
C ALA A 138 -15.71 -17.73 7.61
N ASP A 139 -15.85 -16.96 8.69
CA ASP A 139 -17.10 -16.89 9.41
C ASP A 139 -18.06 -15.95 8.66
N LYS A 140 -19.01 -16.52 7.93
CA LYS A 140 -19.97 -15.77 7.13
C LYS A 140 -21.00 -14.96 7.96
N ASN A 141 -21.03 -15.18 9.27
CA ASN A 141 -21.94 -14.42 10.15
C ASN A 141 -21.33 -13.11 10.65
N VAL A 142 -20.02 -12.89 10.44
CA VAL A 142 -19.29 -11.71 10.88
C VAL A 142 -18.68 -11.02 9.68
N PHE A 143 -19.00 -9.74 9.48
CA PHE A 143 -18.37 -8.91 8.45
C PHE A 143 -17.02 -8.38 8.95
N LYS A 144 -15.93 -8.82 8.33
CA LYS A 144 -14.57 -8.54 8.77
C LYS A 144 -13.96 -7.41 7.96
N ILE A 145 -13.50 -6.37 8.66
CA ILE A 145 -12.87 -5.20 8.06
C ILE A 145 -11.46 -5.06 8.59
N SER A 146 -10.48 -4.91 7.71
CA SER A 146 -9.14 -4.44 8.07
C SER A 146 -9.06 -2.92 7.90
N LEU A 147 -8.49 -2.20 8.87
CA LEU A 147 -8.36 -0.76 8.84
C LEU A 147 -6.90 -0.33 8.91
N PHE A 148 -6.39 0.16 7.79
CA PHE A 148 -5.11 0.83 7.65
C PHE A 148 -5.35 2.16 6.93
N ALA A 149 -5.36 3.28 7.66
CA ALA A 149 -5.74 4.59 7.16
C ALA A 149 -4.83 5.70 7.70
N TYR A 150 -4.84 6.86 7.05
CA TYR A 150 -4.24 8.08 7.59
C TYR A 150 -5.13 8.67 8.69
N THR A 151 -4.56 9.54 9.52
CA THR A 151 -5.24 10.13 10.70
C THR A 151 -6.46 10.98 10.37
N HIS A 152 -6.57 11.48 9.15
CA HIS A 152 -7.67 12.34 8.69
C HIS A 152 -8.81 11.57 8.02
N ALA A 153 -8.76 10.23 7.97
CA ALA A 153 -9.88 9.43 7.48
C ALA A 153 -11.16 9.71 8.29
N PRO A 154 -12.34 9.76 7.66
CA PRO A 154 -13.61 10.10 8.31
C PRO A 154 -14.16 8.93 9.14
N ILE A 155 -13.34 8.39 10.05
CA ILE A 155 -13.56 7.15 10.80
C ILE A 155 -14.74 7.30 11.78
N GLU A 156 -14.83 8.41 12.51
CA GLU A 156 -15.82 8.61 13.58
C GLU A 156 -17.25 8.45 13.05
N GLN A 157 -17.56 9.08 11.92
CA GLN A 157 -18.87 9.01 11.30
C GLN A 157 -19.20 7.58 10.84
N TRP A 158 -18.23 6.90 10.26
CA TRP A 158 -18.39 5.52 9.78
C TRP A 158 -18.57 4.51 10.92
N LEU A 159 -17.84 4.63 12.02
CA LEU A 159 -17.97 3.74 13.17
C LEU A 159 -19.41 3.71 13.70
N SER A 160 -20.11 4.86 13.67
CA SER A 160 -21.53 4.92 14.05
C SER A 160 -22.42 4.05 13.16
N CYS A 161 -22.12 4.01 11.84
CA CYS A 161 -22.85 3.13 10.91
C CYS A 161 -22.54 1.65 11.20
N LEU A 162 -21.29 1.30 11.51
CA LEU A 162 -20.90 -0.07 11.84
C LEU A 162 -21.54 -0.57 13.14
N MET A 163 -21.68 0.30 14.16
CA MET A 163 -22.35 -0.02 15.41
C MET A 163 -23.83 -0.35 15.21
N ALA A 164 -24.48 0.32 14.27
CA ALA A 164 -25.90 0.14 13.93
C ALA A 164 -26.15 -0.98 12.90
N SER A 165 -25.13 -1.72 12.51
CA SER A 165 -25.24 -2.82 11.55
C SER A 165 -26.21 -3.90 12.03
N THR A 166 -26.91 -4.55 11.09
CA THR A 166 -27.78 -5.69 11.37
C THR A 166 -27.01 -7.02 11.51
N GLN A 167 -25.78 -7.07 11.05
CA GLN A 167 -24.88 -8.22 11.22
C GLN A 167 -23.69 -7.83 12.09
N PRO A 168 -23.08 -8.76 12.81
CA PRO A 168 -21.86 -8.52 13.56
C PRO A 168 -20.74 -8.04 12.63
N VAL A 169 -20.01 -7.02 13.06
CA VAL A 169 -18.85 -6.44 12.36
C VAL A 169 -17.62 -6.56 13.25
N GLN A 170 -16.52 -7.02 12.69
CA GLN A 170 -15.22 -7.04 13.35
C GLN A 170 -14.28 -6.07 12.62
N LEU A 171 -13.82 -5.04 13.32
CA LEU A 171 -12.87 -4.07 12.81
C LEU A 171 -11.48 -4.36 13.37
N ALA A 172 -10.59 -4.88 12.54
CA ALA A 172 -9.18 -5.10 12.84
C ALA A 172 -8.39 -3.84 12.51
N VAL A 173 -8.00 -3.09 13.52
CA VAL A 173 -7.32 -1.79 13.40
C VAL A 173 -5.81 -2.00 13.47
N THR A 174 -5.09 -1.67 12.42
CA THR A 174 -3.62 -1.73 12.40
C THR A 174 -3.01 -0.66 13.32
N ASP A 175 -1.84 -0.95 13.86
CA ASP A 175 -1.12 0.00 14.70
C ASP A 175 -0.73 1.29 13.97
N GLY A 176 -0.41 2.34 14.73
CA GLY A 176 -0.05 3.66 14.22
C GLY A 176 -1.26 4.56 13.94
N GLN A 177 -1.25 5.27 12.82
CA GLN A 177 -2.22 6.34 12.52
C GLN A 177 -3.68 5.91 12.55
N ALA A 178 -4.00 4.70 12.08
CA ALA A 178 -5.35 4.16 12.12
C ALA A 178 -5.83 3.93 13.56
N ALA A 179 -4.98 3.33 14.39
CA ALA A 179 -5.26 3.11 15.80
C ALA A 179 -5.45 4.45 16.55
N ASP A 180 -4.61 5.44 16.26
CA ASP A 180 -4.72 6.77 16.86
C ASP A 180 -6.02 7.49 16.45
N ALA A 181 -6.45 7.32 15.21
CA ALA A 181 -7.70 7.90 14.73
C ALA A 181 -8.93 7.26 15.42
N VAL A 182 -8.94 5.93 15.56
CA VAL A 182 -10.03 5.21 16.27
C VAL A 182 -10.05 5.58 17.75
N ARG A 183 -8.90 5.68 18.42
CA ARG A 183 -8.83 6.10 19.84
C ARG A 183 -9.30 7.54 20.02
N ARG A 184 -8.93 8.47 19.12
CA ARG A 184 -9.41 9.88 19.16
C ARG A 184 -10.91 9.99 18.94
N ALA A 185 -11.50 9.10 18.18
CA ALA A 185 -12.97 8.98 18.04
C ALA A 185 -13.64 8.39 19.29
N GLY A 186 -12.89 8.09 20.37
CA GLY A 186 -13.41 7.61 21.63
C GLY A 186 -13.57 6.10 21.76
N TYR A 187 -13.00 5.31 20.85
CA TYR A 187 -13.14 3.86 20.87
C TYR A 187 -11.87 3.17 21.39
N ALA A 188 -12.06 2.23 22.30
CA ALA A 188 -11.06 1.28 22.78
C ALA A 188 -11.31 -0.11 22.14
N ALA A 189 -10.48 -1.10 22.47
CA ALA A 189 -10.78 -2.48 22.14
C ALA A 189 -12.04 -2.94 22.91
N GLY A 190 -13.00 -3.56 22.22
CA GLY A 190 -14.24 -4.00 22.83
C GLY A 190 -15.44 -3.98 21.89
N GLN A 191 -16.60 -4.25 22.47
CA GLN A 191 -17.88 -4.35 21.75
C GLN A 191 -18.69 -3.07 21.86
N TYR A 192 -19.21 -2.58 20.71
CA TYR A 192 -20.05 -1.40 20.57
C TYR A 192 -21.24 -1.70 19.65
N GLY A 193 -22.37 -2.11 20.20
CA GLY A 193 -23.48 -2.60 19.39
C GLY A 193 -23.08 -3.80 18.54
N ALA A 194 -23.26 -3.71 17.22
CA ALA A 194 -22.81 -4.77 16.29
C ALA A 194 -21.30 -4.76 16.02
N LEU A 195 -20.58 -3.69 16.36
CA LEU A 195 -19.17 -3.50 16.07
C LEU A 195 -18.28 -4.04 17.19
N GLU A 196 -17.34 -4.92 16.85
CA GLU A 196 -16.20 -5.30 17.67
C GLU A 196 -14.93 -4.60 17.17
N VAL A 197 -14.26 -3.82 18.02
CA VAL A 197 -12.99 -3.15 17.71
C VAL A 197 -11.83 -3.96 18.29
N ARG A 198 -10.89 -4.34 17.44
CA ARG A 198 -9.66 -5.03 17.80
C ARG A 198 -8.45 -4.27 17.31
N PHE A 199 -7.54 -3.88 18.20
CA PHE A 199 -6.25 -3.31 17.83
C PHE A 199 -5.24 -4.43 17.59
N LEU A 200 -4.57 -4.38 16.45
CA LEU A 200 -3.52 -5.29 16.08
C LEU A 200 -2.16 -4.69 16.48
N PRO A 201 -1.16 -5.53 16.79
CA PRO A 201 0.21 -5.05 16.89
C PRO A 201 0.73 -4.62 15.51
N MET A 202 1.92 -4.03 15.46
CA MET A 202 2.63 -3.84 14.19
C MET A 202 2.81 -5.20 13.50
N LEU A 203 2.44 -5.28 12.23
CA LEU A 203 2.48 -6.51 11.46
C LEU A 203 3.69 -6.52 10.51
N ALA A 204 4.37 -7.65 10.45
CA ALA A 204 5.30 -7.92 9.38
C ALA A 204 4.55 -8.00 8.03
N GLN A 205 5.25 -7.74 6.92
CA GLN A 205 4.61 -7.64 5.61
C GLN A 205 3.81 -8.90 5.22
N ASN A 206 4.33 -10.09 5.50
CA ASN A 206 3.62 -11.35 5.24
C ASN A 206 2.36 -11.52 6.09
N MET A 207 2.37 -11.07 7.34
CA MET A 207 1.19 -11.10 8.23
C MET A 207 0.14 -10.07 7.80
N TYR A 208 0.59 -8.92 7.25
CA TYR A 208 -0.32 -7.94 6.67
C TYR A 208 -1.02 -8.50 5.42
N ASP A 209 -0.32 -9.22 4.55
CA ASP A 209 -0.95 -9.92 3.42
C ASP A 209 -2.04 -10.89 3.90
N GLU A 210 -1.77 -11.69 4.93
CA GLU A 210 -2.74 -12.63 5.51
C GLU A 210 -3.97 -11.93 6.11
N LEU A 211 -3.76 -10.76 6.73
CA LEU A 211 -4.86 -9.91 7.20
C LEU A 211 -5.76 -9.50 6.02
N LEU A 212 -5.17 -9.04 4.90
CA LEU A 212 -5.90 -8.65 3.70
C LEU A 212 -6.67 -9.81 3.06
N TRP A 213 -6.13 -11.04 3.12
CA TRP A 213 -6.80 -12.23 2.58
C TRP A 213 -7.95 -12.74 3.46
N SER A 214 -7.94 -12.40 4.75
CA SER A 214 -8.88 -12.92 5.74
C SER A 214 -10.15 -12.08 5.91
N GLY A 215 -10.18 -10.88 5.34
CA GLY A 215 -11.26 -9.92 5.50
C GLY A 215 -12.34 -9.99 4.42
N ASP A 216 -13.41 -9.22 4.62
CA ASP A 216 -14.44 -8.96 3.62
C ASP A 216 -14.22 -7.58 2.98
N LEU A 217 -13.75 -6.58 3.74
CA LEU A 217 -13.40 -5.24 3.27
C LEU A 217 -12.03 -4.82 3.80
N ASN A 218 -11.16 -4.36 2.92
CA ASN A 218 -9.86 -3.82 3.28
C ASN A 218 -9.80 -2.30 3.12
N CYS A 219 -9.72 -1.54 4.21
CA CYS A 219 -9.38 -0.13 4.15
C CYS A 219 -7.86 0.00 4.14
N VAL A 220 -7.31 0.47 3.03
CA VAL A 220 -5.85 0.59 2.79
C VAL A 220 -5.45 2.01 2.50
N ARG A 221 -4.17 2.36 2.65
CA ARG A 221 -3.64 3.71 2.38
C ARG A 221 -2.35 3.69 1.57
N GLY A 222 -2.07 4.83 0.91
CA GLY A 222 -0.85 4.95 0.12
C GLY A 222 -0.81 3.98 -1.07
N GLU A 223 0.36 3.72 -1.61
CA GLU A 223 0.49 2.95 -2.86
C GLU A 223 0.73 1.46 -2.63
N ASP A 224 1.67 1.11 -1.74
CA ASP A 224 2.03 -0.29 -1.53
C ASP A 224 0.85 -1.11 -0.99
N SER A 225 0.13 -0.61 0.02
CA SER A 225 -1.02 -1.33 0.55
C SER A 225 -2.22 -1.38 -0.41
N LEU A 226 -2.35 -0.40 -1.33
CA LEU A 226 -3.31 -0.49 -2.44
C LEU A 226 -2.95 -1.66 -3.37
N VAL A 227 -1.68 -1.75 -3.78
CA VAL A 227 -1.21 -2.85 -4.64
C VAL A 227 -1.43 -4.20 -3.95
N ARG A 228 -1.19 -4.29 -2.65
CA ARG A 228 -1.44 -5.49 -1.85
C ARG A 228 -2.93 -5.85 -1.78
N ALA A 229 -3.80 -4.87 -1.60
CA ALA A 229 -5.25 -5.09 -1.59
C ALA A 229 -5.77 -5.59 -2.95
N LEU A 230 -5.25 -5.02 -4.05
CA LEU A 230 -5.57 -5.48 -5.41
C LEU A 230 -5.14 -6.95 -5.62
N TRP A 231 -3.94 -7.33 -5.19
CA TRP A 231 -3.48 -8.72 -5.28
C TRP A 231 -4.19 -9.65 -4.28
N ALA A 232 -4.77 -9.12 -3.20
CA ALA A 232 -5.59 -9.92 -2.30
C ALA A 232 -6.89 -10.39 -2.96
N GLY A 233 -7.44 -9.60 -3.89
CA GLY A 233 -8.71 -9.91 -4.56
C GLY A 233 -9.92 -9.80 -3.62
N VAL A 234 -9.82 -8.99 -2.58
CA VAL A 234 -10.87 -8.69 -1.62
C VAL A 234 -11.30 -7.23 -1.82
N PRO A 235 -12.59 -6.89 -1.76
CA PRO A 235 -13.06 -5.52 -1.86
C PRO A 235 -12.30 -4.56 -0.94
N PHE A 236 -12.05 -3.35 -1.40
CA PHE A 236 -11.24 -2.40 -0.63
C PHE A 236 -11.76 -0.96 -0.72
N ALA A 237 -11.33 -0.15 0.25
CA ALA A 237 -11.41 1.31 0.25
C ALA A 237 -9.98 1.87 0.30
N TRP A 238 -9.62 2.70 -0.67
CA TRP A 238 -8.30 3.30 -0.76
C TRP A 238 -8.27 4.71 -0.19
N HIS A 239 -7.50 4.92 0.87
CA HIS A 239 -7.21 6.24 1.41
C HIS A 239 -5.93 6.75 0.75
N ILE A 240 -6.07 7.58 -0.28
CA ILE A 240 -4.95 8.17 -1.00
C ILE A 240 -4.22 9.18 -0.12
N TYR A 241 -2.92 9.36 -0.35
CA TYR A 241 -2.16 10.42 0.33
C TYR A 241 -2.67 11.79 -0.12
N ALA A 242 -3.26 12.54 0.81
CA ALA A 242 -3.77 13.88 0.53
C ALA A 242 -2.63 14.85 0.23
N GLN A 243 -2.80 15.66 -0.81
CA GLN A 243 -1.88 16.72 -1.24
C GLN A 243 -2.60 18.08 -1.14
N ASP A 244 -1.89 19.10 -0.67
CA ASP A 244 -2.47 20.42 -0.39
C ASP A 244 -3.06 21.10 -1.63
N ASP A 245 -2.53 20.77 -2.82
CA ASP A 245 -2.99 21.29 -4.12
C ASP A 245 -4.20 20.53 -4.72
N GLY A 246 -4.66 19.47 -4.03
CA GLY A 246 -5.80 18.67 -4.47
C GLY A 246 -5.53 17.71 -5.64
N VAL A 247 -4.29 17.55 -6.08
CA VAL A 247 -3.91 16.65 -7.20
C VAL A 247 -4.30 15.18 -6.90
N HIS A 248 -4.34 14.79 -5.64
CA HIS A 248 -4.77 13.44 -5.24
C HIS A 248 -6.19 13.09 -5.72
N TRP A 249 -7.09 14.05 -5.90
CA TRP A 249 -8.43 13.81 -6.45
C TRP A 249 -8.38 13.34 -7.91
N HIS A 250 -7.51 13.95 -8.72
CA HIS A 250 -7.31 13.52 -10.12
C HIS A 250 -6.77 12.09 -10.17
N LYS A 251 -5.85 11.74 -9.28
CA LYS A 251 -5.32 10.38 -9.17
C LYS A 251 -6.40 9.38 -8.75
N LEU A 252 -7.24 9.76 -7.78
CA LEU A 252 -8.35 8.94 -7.31
C LEU A 252 -9.38 8.70 -8.42
N ASP A 253 -9.75 9.75 -9.16
CA ASP A 253 -10.70 9.65 -10.28
C ASP A 253 -10.12 8.81 -11.43
N ALA A 254 -8.85 8.99 -11.78
CA ALA A 254 -8.18 8.19 -12.80
C ALA A 254 -8.15 6.70 -12.40
N PHE A 255 -7.88 6.42 -11.14
CA PHE A 255 -7.92 5.05 -10.62
C PHE A 255 -9.34 4.46 -10.65
N ALA A 256 -10.34 5.22 -10.18
CA ALA A 256 -11.74 4.76 -10.16
C ALA A 256 -12.27 4.43 -11.57
N GLN A 257 -11.90 5.25 -12.57
CA GLN A 257 -12.24 4.99 -13.98
C GLN A 257 -11.60 3.70 -14.51
N ARG A 258 -10.36 3.39 -14.11
CA ARG A 258 -9.65 2.19 -14.53
C ARG A 258 -10.17 0.94 -13.81
N TYR A 259 -10.49 1.07 -12.54
CA TYR A 259 -11.00 -0.02 -11.73
C TYR A 259 -12.41 -0.43 -12.15
N ASP A 260 -13.16 0.45 -12.83
CA ASP A 260 -14.54 0.23 -13.28
C ASP A 260 -15.49 -0.17 -12.13
N GLY A 261 -15.27 0.45 -10.97
CA GLY A 261 -16.06 0.20 -9.76
C GLY A 261 -17.51 0.68 -9.91
N SER A 262 -18.42 0.07 -9.15
CA SER A 262 -19.82 0.51 -9.12
C SER A 262 -19.95 1.95 -8.63
N ALA A 263 -21.08 2.61 -8.95
CA ALA A 263 -21.34 3.98 -8.48
C ALA A 263 -21.29 4.07 -6.94
N SER A 264 -21.83 3.09 -6.23
CA SER A 264 -21.80 3.02 -4.77
C SER A 264 -20.38 2.88 -4.22
N TRP A 265 -19.50 2.12 -4.90
CA TRP A 265 -18.10 2.03 -4.55
C TRP A 265 -17.38 3.36 -4.81
N CYS A 266 -17.63 4.03 -5.93
CA CYS A 266 -17.05 5.34 -6.24
C CYS A 266 -17.45 6.40 -5.21
N ASP A 267 -18.72 6.48 -4.81
CA ASP A 267 -19.21 7.39 -3.78
C ASP A 267 -18.55 7.08 -2.43
N TRP A 268 -18.41 5.79 -2.10
CA TRP A 268 -17.68 5.37 -0.90
C TRP A 268 -16.22 5.80 -0.91
N GLN A 269 -15.51 5.67 -2.05
CA GLN A 269 -14.14 6.14 -2.19
C GLN A 269 -14.01 7.66 -1.98
N LYS A 270 -14.94 8.45 -2.51
CA LYS A 270 -14.96 9.90 -2.31
C LYS A 270 -15.18 10.26 -0.84
N PHE A 271 -16.19 9.67 -0.20
CA PHE A 271 -16.42 9.85 1.25
C PHE A 271 -15.16 9.49 2.04
N TRP A 272 -14.57 8.33 1.76
CA TRP A 272 -13.40 7.81 2.48
C TRP A 272 -12.17 8.72 2.36
N ASN A 273 -12.09 9.50 1.30
CA ASN A 273 -11.05 10.50 1.06
C ASN A 273 -11.45 11.93 1.47
N GLY A 274 -12.56 12.11 2.18
CA GLY A 274 -12.93 13.37 2.80
C GLY A 274 -13.79 14.30 1.94
N ASP A 275 -14.50 13.78 0.92
CA ASP A 275 -15.50 14.55 0.20
C ASP A 275 -16.72 14.83 1.11
N ALA A 276 -16.78 16.06 1.61
CA ALA A 276 -17.83 16.50 2.53
C ALA A 276 -19.23 16.57 1.89
N SER A 277 -19.35 16.45 0.57
CA SER A 277 -20.64 16.41 -0.12
C SER A 277 -21.31 15.04 -0.02
N ILE A 278 -20.60 14.00 0.38
CA ILE A 278 -21.11 12.63 0.51
C ILE A 278 -21.52 12.36 1.95
N ASP A 279 -22.79 12.04 2.16
CA ASP A 279 -23.30 11.60 3.48
C ASP A 279 -22.91 10.13 3.72
N VAL A 280 -22.27 9.86 4.86
CA VAL A 280 -21.75 8.54 5.22
C VAL A 280 -22.82 7.46 5.27
N ALA A 281 -24.01 7.75 5.86
CA ALA A 281 -25.01 6.72 6.10
C ALA A 281 -25.62 6.19 4.79
N PRO A 282 -26.07 7.04 3.86
CA PRO A 282 -26.50 6.58 2.53
C PRO A 282 -25.36 5.93 1.73
N ALA A 283 -24.13 6.48 1.76
CA ALA A 283 -23.01 5.92 1.03
C ALA A 283 -22.68 4.49 1.51
N TRP A 284 -22.65 4.28 2.84
CA TRP A 284 -22.45 2.96 3.42
C TRP A 284 -23.58 1.98 3.11
N GLN A 285 -24.84 2.43 3.21
CA GLN A 285 -25.99 1.60 2.88
C GLN A 285 -26.01 1.18 1.42
N ASN A 286 -25.70 2.09 0.50
CA ASN A 286 -25.63 1.79 -0.93
C ASN A 286 -24.47 0.82 -1.25
N LEU A 287 -23.31 1.02 -0.61
CA LEU A 287 -22.17 0.11 -0.72
C LEU A 287 -22.57 -1.31 -0.29
N MET A 288 -23.22 -1.43 0.88
CA MET A 288 -23.65 -2.74 1.40
C MET A 288 -24.79 -3.36 0.59
N HIS A 289 -25.67 -2.55 -0.01
CA HIS A 289 -26.69 -3.03 -0.93
C HIS A 289 -26.07 -3.66 -2.19
N ASP A 290 -25.04 -3.03 -2.74
CA ASP A 290 -24.33 -3.51 -3.93
C ASP A 290 -23.23 -4.54 -3.61
N TRP A 291 -23.03 -4.88 -2.32
CA TRP A 291 -21.94 -5.74 -1.85
C TRP A 291 -21.79 -7.06 -2.62
N PRO A 292 -22.88 -7.81 -2.95
CA PRO A 292 -22.78 -9.05 -3.70
C PRO A 292 -22.20 -8.89 -5.10
N LYS A 293 -22.33 -7.70 -5.72
CA LYS A 293 -21.72 -7.38 -7.01
C LYS A 293 -20.27 -6.96 -6.85
N ILE A 294 -19.99 -6.16 -5.81
CA ILE A 294 -18.64 -5.67 -5.50
C ILE A 294 -17.69 -6.84 -5.21
N GLN A 295 -18.15 -7.88 -4.51
CA GLN A 295 -17.37 -9.08 -4.24
C GLN A 295 -17.02 -9.92 -5.49
N GLN A 296 -17.69 -9.71 -6.60
CA GLN A 296 -17.46 -10.43 -7.85
C GLN A 296 -16.53 -9.69 -8.81
N HIS A 297 -16.21 -8.45 -8.50
CA HIS A 297 -15.34 -7.58 -9.29
C HIS A 297 -13.89 -7.75 -8.86
#